data_df42706263e013d08303d9cd951c27d1
#
_entry.id   df42706263e013d08303d9cd951c27d1
#
_cell.length_a   1.000
_cell.length_b   1.000
_cell.length_c   1.000
_cell.angle_alpha   90.00
_cell.angle_beta   90.00
_cell.angle_gamma   90.00
#
_symmetry.space_group_name_H-M   'P 1'
#
loop_
_entity.id
_entity.type
_entity.pdbx_description
1 polymer ?
#
loop_
_entity_poly.entity_id
_entity_poly.type
_entity_poly.pdbx_seq_one_letter_code
_entity_poly.pdbx_strand_id
1 'polypeptide(L)' 'MARAHKYLNVVFDLVVGTNSRGENIFKKATIRDVNPSLTDEQLKLVTTKISNLLQDPVAEVVIVTHESLLH' A
#
# COMPACT_ATOMS: atom_id res chain seq x y z
N MET A 1 29.97 8.30 -7.04
CA MET A 1 29.63 7.18 -6.15
C MET A 1 28.13 6.93 -6.18
N ALA A 2 27.73 5.69 -6.36
CA ALA A 2 26.31 5.33 -6.35
C ALA A 2 25.78 5.28 -4.92
N ARG A 3 24.59 5.82 -4.69
CA ARG A 3 23.89 5.71 -3.42
C ARG A 3 22.56 5.00 -3.62
N ALA A 4 22.23 4.15 -2.66
CA ALA A 4 20.90 3.55 -2.61
C ALA A 4 19.91 4.55 -2.00
N HIS A 5 18.80 4.75 -2.68
CA HIS A 5 17.66 5.47 -2.15
C HIS A 5 16.54 4.47 -1.91
N LYS A 6 16.07 4.41 -0.67
CA LYS A 6 15.01 3.47 -0.28
C LYS A 6 13.73 4.22 0.03
N TYR A 7 12.64 3.67 -0.44
CA TYR A 7 11.31 4.16 -0.08
C TYR A 7 10.30 3.02 -0.11
N LEU A 8 9.21 3.19 0.60
CA LEU A 8 8.13 2.21 0.65
C LEU A 8 6.90 2.76 -0.04
N ASN A 9 6.21 1.88 -0.75
CA ASN A 9 4.85 2.14 -1.22
C ASN A 9 3.90 1.19 -0.50
N VAL A 10 2.79 1.72 -0.07
CA VAL A 10 1.72 0.91 0.53
C VAL A 10 0.57 0.83 -0.46
N VAL A 11 0.24 -0.37 -0.89
CA VAL A 11 -0.81 -0.62 -1.87
C VAL A 11 -1.98 -1.29 -1.18
N PHE A 12 -3.15 -0.67 -1.28
CA PHE A 12 -4.40 -1.24 -0.77
C PHE A 12 -5.17 -1.84 -1.94
N ASP A 13 -5.53 -3.12 -1.82
CA ASP A 13 -6.47 -3.76 -2.73
C ASP A 13 -7.87 -3.61 -2.15
N LEU A 14 -8.72 -2.86 -2.83
CA LEU A 14 -10.06 -2.53 -2.39
C LEU A 14 -11.09 -3.33 -3.18
N VAL A 15 -12.13 -3.80 -2.50
CA VAL A 15 -13.27 -4.43 -3.16
C VAL A 15 -14.29 -3.34 -3.47
N VAL A 16 -14.48 -3.03 -4.74
CA VAL A 16 -15.37 -1.95 -5.19
C VAL A 16 -16.73 -2.46 -5.68
N GLY A 17 -16.91 -3.75 -5.79
CA GLY A 17 -18.18 -4.35 -6.24
C GLY A 17 -17.99 -5.78 -6.69
N THR A 18 -19.02 -6.29 -7.33
CA THR A 18 -19.00 -7.62 -7.94
C THR A 18 -19.42 -7.52 -9.40
N ASN A 19 -18.86 -8.41 -10.24
CA ASN A 19 -19.28 -8.51 -11.63
C ASN A 19 -20.53 -9.40 -11.77
N SER A 20 -20.97 -9.61 -13.00
CA SER A 20 -22.16 -10.43 -13.27
C SER A 20 -22.02 -11.90 -12.86
N ARG A 21 -20.80 -12.37 -12.65
CA ARG A 21 -20.51 -13.74 -12.19
C ARG A 21 -20.39 -13.87 -10.67
N GLY A 22 -20.58 -12.77 -9.94
CA GLY A 22 -20.41 -12.76 -8.49
C GLY A 22 -18.97 -12.66 -8.02
N GLU A 23 -18.03 -12.41 -8.92
CA GLU A 23 -16.61 -12.25 -8.59
C GLU A 23 -16.34 -10.83 -8.13
N ASN A 24 -15.45 -10.67 -7.13
CA ASN A 24 -15.08 -9.35 -6.62
C ASN A 24 -14.30 -8.56 -7.67
N ILE A 25 -14.64 -7.29 -7.77
CA ILE A 25 -13.89 -6.33 -8.58
C ILE A 25 -12.99 -5.54 -7.64
N PHE A 26 -11.70 -5.47 -7.98
CA PHE A 26 -10.69 -4.82 -7.16
C PHE A 26 -10.21 -3.52 -7.77
N LYS A 27 -9.88 -2.57 -6.90
CA LYS A 27 -9.24 -1.32 -7.26
C LYS A 27 -8.03 -1.15 -6.36
N LYS A 28 -6.95 -0.61 -6.90
CA LYS A 28 -5.74 -0.34 -6.13
C LYS A 28 -5.65 1.13 -5.76
N ALA A 29 -5.35 1.37 -4.49
CA ALA A 29 -4.97 2.69 -3.99
C ALA A 29 -3.54 2.60 -3.46
N THR A 30 -2.67 3.49 -3.91
CA THR A 30 -1.25 3.44 -3.55
C THR A 30 -0.86 4.72 -2.82
N ILE A 31 -0.17 4.57 -1.69
CA ILE A 31 0.49 5.65 -0.98
C ILE A 31 1.98 5.50 -1.22
N ARG A 32 2.59 6.52 -1.79
CA ARG A 32 3.99 6.50 -2.19
C ARG A 32 4.87 7.23 -1.20
N ASP A 33 6.16 6.90 -1.23
CA ASP A 33 7.20 7.57 -0.47
C ASP A 33 6.98 7.53 1.05
N VAL A 34 6.50 6.38 1.52
CA VAL A 34 6.39 6.14 2.97
C VAL A 34 7.79 5.97 3.55
N ASN A 35 8.03 6.53 4.72
CA ASN A 35 9.34 6.48 5.37
C ASN A 35 9.75 5.02 5.63
N PRO A 36 10.88 4.56 5.06
CA PRO A 36 11.34 3.18 5.25
C PRO A 36 11.84 2.87 6.66
N SER A 37 12.03 3.89 7.49
CA SER A 37 12.47 3.72 8.88
C SER A 37 11.33 3.35 9.84
N LEU A 38 10.09 3.33 9.36
CA LEU A 38 8.95 2.92 10.18
C LEU A 38 9.06 1.45 10.59
N THR A 39 8.75 1.18 11.85
CA THR A 39 8.66 -0.20 12.33
C THR A 39 7.39 -0.86 11.79
N ASP A 40 7.33 -2.20 11.85
CA ASP A 40 6.16 -2.95 11.44
C ASP A 40 4.91 -2.52 12.21
N GLU A 41 5.06 -2.23 13.49
CA GLU A 41 3.95 -1.75 14.32
C GLU A 41 3.45 -0.38 13.86
N GLN A 42 4.37 0.53 13.54
CA GLN A 42 4.02 1.86 13.04
C GLN A 42 3.34 1.77 11.68
N LEU A 43 3.85 0.94 10.77
CA LEU A 43 3.22 0.69 9.48
C LEU A 43 1.81 0.14 9.64
N LYS A 44 1.63 -0.81 10.56
CA LYS A 44 0.32 -1.39 10.84
C LYS A 44 -0.67 -0.34 11.35
N LEU A 45 -0.24 0.56 12.23
CA LEU A 45 -1.08 1.65 12.73
C LEU A 45 -1.49 2.60 11.60
N VAL A 46 -0.53 3.00 10.76
CA VAL A 46 -0.80 3.89 9.63
C VAL A 46 -1.76 3.25 8.64
N THR A 47 -1.53 1.99 8.28
CA THR A 47 -2.39 1.28 7.34
C THR A 47 -3.79 1.08 7.90
N THR A 48 -3.93 0.81 9.20
CA THR A 48 -5.23 0.67 9.85
C THR A 48 -6.00 1.99 9.83
N LYS A 49 -5.35 3.10 10.15
CA LYS A 49 -5.98 4.43 10.12
C LYS A 49 -6.46 4.80 8.72
N ILE A 50 -5.62 4.54 7.72
CA ILE A 50 -5.97 4.83 6.33
C ILE A 50 -7.11 3.92 5.86
N SER A 51 -7.07 2.64 6.22
CA SER A 51 -8.15 1.70 5.89
C SER A 51 -9.50 2.17 6.42
N ASN A 52 -9.52 2.77 7.62
CA ASN A 52 -10.74 3.30 8.21
C ASN A 52 -11.29 4.53 7.47
N LEU A 53 -10.43 5.24 6.73
CA LEU A 53 -10.83 6.42 5.95
C LEU A 53 -11.30 6.04 4.54
N LEU A 54 -10.99 4.83 4.07
CA LEU A 54 -11.40 4.36 2.76
C LEU A 54 -12.88 3.93 2.80
N GLN A 55 -13.60 4.27 1.75
CA GLN A 55 -15.03 3.94 1.65
C GLN A 55 -15.26 2.47 1.32
N ASP A 56 -14.33 1.88 0.58
CA ASP A 56 -14.46 0.49 0.13
C ASP A 56 -13.73 -0.46 1.07
N PRO A 57 -14.21 -1.70 1.23
CA PRO A 57 -13.52 -2.70 2.04
C PRO A 57 -12.12 -3.00 1.51
N VAL A 58 -11.17 -3.12 2.41
CA VAL A 58 -9.78 -3.47 2.08
C VAL A 58 -9.64 -4.99 2.11
N ALA A 59 -9.31 -5.58 0.96
CA ALA A 59 -9.09 -7.02 0.84
C ALA A 59 -7.67 -7.39 1.25
N GLU A 60 -6.69 -6.57 0.85
CA GLU A 60 -5.28 -6.84 1.11
C GLU A 60 -4.50 -5.55 1.18
N VAL A 61 -3.45 -5.54 1.99
CA VAL A 61 -2.47 -4.45 2.06
C VAL A 61 -1.11 -5.02 1.69
N VAL A 62 -0.50 -4.46 0.67
CA VAL A 62 0.81 -4.88 0.18
C VAL A 62 1.80 -3.76 0.38
N ILE A 63 2.94 -4.07 1.02
CA ILE A 63 4.02 -3.11 1.20
C ILE A 63 5.12 -3.46 0.21
N VAL A 64 5.44 -2.50 -0.66
CA VAL A 64 6.46 -2.69 -1.68
C VAL A 64 7.65 -1.81 -1.34
N THR A 65 8.81 -2.44 -1.13
CA THR A 65 10.06 -1.74 -0.87
C THR A 65 10.76 -1.48 -2.19
N HIS A 66 11.11 -0.23 -2.42
CA HIS A 66 11.89 0.19 -3.59
C HIS A 66 13.26 0.62 -3.15
N GLU A 67 14.25 0.25 -3.95
CA GLU A 67 15.62 0.68 -3.75
C GLU A 67 16.20 1.05 -5.11
N SER A 68 16.65 2.29 -5.23
CA SER A 68 17.27 2.77 -6.45
C SER A 68 18.71 3.20 -6.19
N LEU A 69 19.57 2.93 -7.16
CA LEU A 69 20.95 3.39 -7.13
C LEU A 69 21.05 4.72 -7.85
N LEU A 70 21.67 5.68 -7.21
CA LEU A 70 21.95 6.97 -7.81
C LEU A 70 23.33 6.94 -8.47
N HIS A 71 23.39 7.49 -9.66
CA HIS A 71 24.64 7.56 -10.44
C HIS A 71 25.22 8.94 -10.41
#